data_cf6d01edb178285bca982e924a344fb8
#
_entry.id   cf6d01edb178285bca982e924a344fb8
#
_cell.length_a   1.000
_cell.length_b   1.000
_cell.length_c   1.000
_cell.angle_alpha   90.00
_cell.angle_beta   90.00
_cell.angle_gamma   90.00
#
_symmetry.space_group_name_H-M   'P 1'
#
loop_
_entity.id
_entity.type
_entity.pdbx_description
1 polymer ?
#
loop_
_entity_poly.entity_id
_entity_poly.type
_entity_poly.pdbx_seq_one_letter_code
_entity_poly.pdbx_strand_id
1 'polypeptide(L)'
;MESLFPGQPFQITYGNTVLNIRPVEMPGRLAFHVSFSSERKPLLVVRAKDFNASYFWTSMPEGRQKEAEGLGNLIEEYLAGQQKKSQ
;
A
#
# COMPACT_ATOMS: atom_id res chain seq x y z
N MET A 1 5.38 11.15 20.19
CA MET A 1 5.73 11.48 18.83
C MET A 1 4.97 10.65 17.83
N GLU A 2 4.34 11.32 16.94
CA GLU A 2 3.52 10.66 15.94
C GLU A 2 4.34 10.26 14.74
N SER A 3 4.09 9.09 14.25
CA SER A 3 4.70 8.65 13.03
C SER A 3 3.67 8.74 11.91
N LEU A 4 4.08 9.22 10.75
CA LEU A 4 3.21 9.21 9.59
C LEU A 4 3.05 7.82 9.04
N PHE A 5 3.93 6.94 9.42
CA PHE A 5 3.88 5.55 9.01
C PHE A 5 2.80 4.84 9.81
N PRO A 6 1.86 4.14 9.16
CA PRO A 6 0.75 3.54 9.90
C PRO A 6 1.17 2.60 11.01
N GLY A 7 2.16 1.78 10.76
CA GLY A 7 2.71 0.93 11.81
C GLY A 7 1.96 -0.35 12.08
N GLN A 8 0.70 -0.46 11.71
CA GLN A 8 -0.09 -1.64 12.03
C GLN A 8 -0.70 -2.25 10.80
N PRO A 9 -0.79 -3.59 10.76
CA PRO A 9 -1.45 -4.25 9.64
C PRO A 9 -2.93 -3.93 9.58
N PHE A 10 -3.47 -3.97 8.38
CA PHE A 10 -4.89 -3.78 8.18
C PHE A 10 -5.35 -4.60 6.99
N GLN A 11 -6.65 -4.70 6.83
CA GLN A 11 -7.25 -5.47 5.75
C GLN A 11 -8.15 -4.60 4.92
N ILE A 12 -8.17 -4.89 3.62
CA ILE A 12 -9.11 -4.26 2.70
C ILE A 12 -9.80 -5.38 1.95
N THR A 13 -11.11 -5.33 1.88
CA THR A 13 -11.87 -6.30 1.09
C THR A 13 -12.15 -5.69 -0.27
N TYR A 14 -11.81 -6.41 -1.31
CA TYR A 14 -12.02 -5.95 -2.66
C TYR A 14 -12.63 -7.09 -3.47
N GLY A 15 -13.90 -6.94 -3.80
CA GLY A 15 -14.62 -8.04 -4.43
C GLY A 15 -14.69 -9.21 -3.49
N ASN A 16 -14.24 -10.37 -3.94
CA ASN A 16 -14.25 -11.58 -3.13
C ASN A 16 -12.91 -11.87 -2.50
N THR A 17 -12.01 -10.91 -2.56
CA THR A 17 -10.66 -11.11 -2.06
C THR A 17 -10.40 -10.21 -0.87
N VAL A 18 -9.78 -10.77 0.15
CA VAL A 18 -9.32 -9.99 1.29
C VAL A 18 -7.84 -9.72 1.09
N LEU A 19 -7.48 -8.46 1.18
CA LEU A 19 -6.09 -8.03 1.07
C LEU A 19 -5.56 -7.79 2.47
N ASN A 20 -4.50 -8.52 2.83
CA ASN A 20 -3.85 -8.32 4.11
C ASN A 20 -2.64 -7.44 3.87
N ILE A 21 -2.65 -6.26 4.46
CA ILE A 21 -1.67 -5.23 4.17
C ILE A 21 -0.87 -4.94 5.41
N ARG A 22 0.44 -5.05 5.29
CA ARG A 22 1.34 -4.84 6.41
C ARG A 22 2.35 -3.76 6.05
N PRO A 23 2.38 -2.66 6.81
CA PRO A 23 3.40 -1.64 6.56
C PRO A 23 4.80 -2.21 6.72
N VAL A 24 5.69 -1.78 5.87
CA VAL A 24 7.08 -2.20 5.90
C VAL A 24 7.93 -0.95 6.04
N GLU A 25 8.77 -0.92 7.06
CA GLU A 25 9.63 0.22 7.27
C GLU A 25 10.72 0.27 6.22
N MET A 26 10.82 1.40 5.54
CA MET A 26 11.79 1.56 4.48
C MET A 26 12.22 3.03 4.50
N PRO A 27 13.51 3.30 4.61
CA PRO A 27 13.96 4.70 4.75
C PRO A 27 13.51 5.55 3.56
N GLY A 28 12.89 6.67 3.88
CA GLY A 28 12.49 7.64 2.87
C GLY A 28 11.37 7.22 1.96
N ARG A 29 10.73 6.08 2.23
CA ARG A 29 9.68 5.59 1.36
C ARG A 29 8.56 4.96 2.17
N LEU A 30 7.39 4.97 1.57
CA LEU A 30 6.23 4.30 2.13
C LEU A 30 6.06 2.97 1.39
N ALA A 31 6.04 1.88 2.16
CA ALA A 31 5.97 0.55 1.56
C ALA A 31 5.01 -0.33 2.34
N PHE A 32 4.34 -1.22 1.61
CA PHE A 32 3.39 -2.14 2.20
C PHE A 32 3.54 -3.51 1.58
N HIS A 33 3.52 -4.52 2.41
CA HIS A 33 3.49 -5.89 1.95
C HIS A 33 2.03 -6.31 1.83
N VAL A 34 1.62 -6.74 0.65
CA VAL A 34 0.24 -7.11 0.38
C VAL A 34 0.18 -8.59 0.10
N SER A 35 -0.64 -9.31 0.87
CA SER A 35 -0.95 -10.70 0.58
C SER A 35 -2.44 -10.83 0.35
N PHE A 36 -2.82 -11.88 -0.35
CA PHE A 36 -4.19 -12.06 -0.81
C PHE A 36 -4.77 -13.34 -0.24
N SER A 37 -6.08 -13.32 -0.01
CA SER A 37 -6.77 -14.53 0.41
C SER A 37 -6.92 -15.53 -0.75
N SER A 38 -6.67 -15.07 -1.97
CA SER A 38 -6.66 -15.96 -3.13
C SER A 38 -5.27 -16.53 -3.32
N GLU A 39 -5.08 -17.24 -4.43
CA GLU A 39 -3.78 -17.85 -4.70
C GLU A 39 -2.78 -16.91 -5.33
N ARG A 40 -3.13 -15.64 -5.44
CA ARG A 40 -2.23 -14.66 -5.97
C ARG A 40 -0.99 -14.52 -5.11
N LYS A 41 0.14 -14.36 -5.78
CA LYS A 41 1.40 -14.20 -5.05
C LYS A 41 1.44 -12.83 -4.36
N PRO A 42 1.95 -12.79 -3.14
CA PRO A 42 2.09 -11.49 -2.47
C PRO A 42 3.12 -10.62 -3.17
N LEU A 43 3.03 -9.33 -2.90
CA LEU A 43 4.00 -8.41 -3.45
C LEU A 43 4.21 -7.26 -2.48
N LEU A 44 5.32 -6.56 -2.68
CA LEU A 44 5.61 -5.34 -1.93
C LEU A 44 5.24 -4.17 -2.82
N VAL A 45 4.45 -3.25 -2.27
CA VAL A 45 4.00 -2.06 -2.98
C VAL A 45 4.72 -0.87 -2.37
N VAL A 46 5.46 -0.13 -3.19
CA VAL A 46 6.31 0.94 -2.71
C VAL A 46 5.93 2.23 -3.41
N ARG A 47 5.83 3.31 -2.65
CA ARG A 47 5.57 4.61 -3.23
C ARG A 47 6.90 5.26 -3.59
N ALA A 48 7.03 5.65 -4.84
CA ALA A 48 8.24 6.26 -5.36
C ALA A 48 7.93 7.65 -5.87
N LYS A 49 8.97 8.39 -6.21
CA LYS A 49 8.83 9.75 -6.70
C LYS A 49 9.52 9.85 -8.05
N ASP A 50 8.88 10.50 -9.00
CA ASP A 50 9.47 10.66 -10.31
C ASP A 50 10.23 11.99 -10.40
N PHE A 51 10.69 12.34 -11.61
CA PHE A 51 11.47 13.55 -11.80
C PHE A 51 10.71 14.81 -11.42
N ASN A 52 9.40 14.78 -11.57
CA ASN A 52 8.57 15.95 -11.30
C ASN A 52 8.11 15.99 -9.86
N ALA A 53 8.69 15.16 -9.01
CA ALA A 53 8.33 15.06 -7.61
C ALA A 53 6.90 14.56 -7.42
N SER A 54 6.35 13.88 -8.42
CA SER A 54 5.05 13.24 -8.32
C SER A 54 5.22 11.83 -7.77
N TYR A 55 4.30 11.42 -6.91
CA TYR A 55 4.37 10.08 -6.34
C TYR A 55 3.66 9.08 -7.22
N PHE A 56 4.17 7.88 -7.24
CA PHE A 56 3.51 6.78 -7.92
C PHE A 56 3.83 5.48 -7.18
N TRP A 57 3.02 4.45 -7.43
CA TRP A 57 3.21 3.17 -6.79
C TRP A 57 3.88 2.20 -7.74
N THR A 58 4.79 1.42 -7.20
CA THR A 58 5.49 0.42 -7.99
C THR A 58 5.61 -0.87 -7.17
N SER A 59 5.91 -1.97 -7.83
CA SER A 59 5.98 -3.27 -7.15
C SER A 59 7.42 -3.71 -7.02
N MET A 60 7.65 -4.51 -6.00
CA MET A 60 8.90 -5.24 -5.85
C MET A 60 8.54 -6.69 -5.57
N PRO A 61 8.99 -7.62 -6.39
CA PRO A 61 9.84 -7.41 -7.58
C PRO A 61 9.08 -6.72 -8.71
N GLU A 62 9.83 -6.21 -9.67
CA GLU A 62 9.25 -5.55 -10.83
C GLU A 62 8.41 -6.53 -11.63
N GLY A 63 7.52 -5.97 -12.44
CA GLY A 63 6.71 -6.78 -13.32
C GLY A 63 5.24 -6.80 -12.97
N ARG A 64 4.85 -6.16 -11.87
CA ARG A 64 3.45 -6.12 -11.47
C ARG A 64 3.00 -4.68 -11.27
N GLN A 65 3.42 -3.82 -12.19
CA GLN A 65 3.21 -2.38 -12.03
C GLN A 65 1.73 -2.02 -11.94
N LYS A 66 0.91 -2.61 -12.80
CA LYS A 66 -0.50 -2.27 -12.78
C LYS A 66 -1.17 -2.70 -11.48
N GLU A 67 -0.78 -3.85 -10.97
CA GLU A 67 -1.31 -4.28 -9.70
C GLU A 67 -0.89 -3.34 -8.58
N ALA A 68 0.37 -2.91 -8.62
CA ALA A 68 0.86 -2.00 -7.59
C ALA A 68 0.10 -0.68 -7.61
N GLU A 69 -0.20 -0.17 -8.80
CA GLU A 69 -0.94 1.08 -8.90
C GLU A 69 -2.34 0.95 -8.30
N GLY A 70 -3.03 -0.13 -8.64
CA GLY A 70 -4.37 -0.34 -8.10
C GLY A 70 -4.36 -0.55 -6.60
N LEU A 71 -3.42 -1.35 -6.12
CA LEU A 71 -3.32 -1.60 -4.70
C LEU A 71 -2.92 -0.35 -3.94
N GLY A 72 -2.00 0.42 -4.49
CA GLY A 72 -1.60 1.66 -3.86
C GLY A 72 -2.75 2.63 -3.71
N ASN A 73 -3.61 2.70 -4.73
CA ASN A 73 -4.78 3.56 -4.66
C ASN A 73 -5.74 3.10 -3.56
N LEU A 74 -5.94 1.80 -3.44
CA LEU A 74 -6.79 1.27 -2.37
C LEU A 74 -6.21 1.59 -1.00
N ILE A 75 -4.90 1.46 -0.86
CA ILE A 75 -4.26 1.77 0.41
C ILE A 75 -4.42 3.24 0.74
N GLU A 76 -4.25 4.11 -0.24
CA GLU A 76 -4.40 5.54 -0.01
C GLU A 76 -5.82 5.87 0.42
N GLU A 77 -6.80 5.24 -0.21
CA GLU A 77 -8.18 5.48 0.17
C GLU A 77 -8.45 5.02 1.60
N TYR A 78 -7.91 3.88 1.96
CA TYR A 78 -8.08 3.37 3.31
C TYR A 78 -7.48 4.33 4.33
N LEU A 79 -6.26 4.78 4.08
CA LEU A 79 -5.58 5.66 5.02
C LEU A 79 -6.27 7.02 5.11
N ALA A 80 -6.77 7.52 4.00
CA ALA A 80 -7.53 8.77 4.02
C ALA A 80 -8.80 8.61 4.84
N GLY A 81 -9.46 7.46 4.73
CA GLY A 81 -10.64 7.21 5.53
C GLY A 81 -10.35 7.16 7.01
N GLN A 82 -9.22 6.59 7.38
CA GLN A 82 -8.82 6.56 8.78
C GLN A 82 -8.62 7.96 9.32
N GLN A 83 -7.98 8.81 8.53
CA GLN A 83 -7.77 10.17 8.96
C GLN A 83 -9.08 10.92 9.15
N LYS A 84 -10.03 10.69 8.25
CA LYS A 84 -11.31 11.34 8.38
C LYS A 84 -12.04 10.90 9.63
N LYS A 85 -11.87 9.65 10.00
CA LYS A 85 -12.55 9.15 11.18
C LYS A 85 -12.02 9.71 12.46
N SER A 86 -10.84 10.24 12.43
CA SER A 86 -10.23 10.74 13.66
C SER A 86 -10.75 12.10 14.07
N GLN A 87 -11.66 12.62 13.35
CA GLN A 87 -12.25 13.92 13.66
C GLN A 87 -13.06 13.92 14.91
#